data_644e10f8913ef1fa7d4ba7625578b0ed
#
_entry.id   644e10f8913ef1fa7d4ba7625578b0ed
#
_cell.length_a   1.000
_cell.length_b   1.000
_cell.length_c   1.000
_cell.angle_alpha   90.00
_cell.angle_beta   90.00
_cell.angle_gamma   90.00
#
_symmetry.space_group_name_H-M   'P 1'
#
loop_
_entity.id
_entity.type
_entity.pdbx_description
1 polymer ?
#
loop_
_entity_poly.entity_id
_entity_poly.type
_entity_poly.pdbx_seq_one_letter_code
_entity_poly.pdbx_strand_id
1 'polypeptide(L)'
;MSTAPSKTLETFPNPQPDRDYTIRMRLPEFTCLCPKTGQPDFATLHLEYVPDRSCVELKSLKLYIWSFRNEGAFHEAVTNRILDDLVAATAPRFMRLTAEFGVRGGIWTTVVAEHRAAGWCAAPGVTLS
;
A
#
# COMPACT_ATOMS: atom_id res chain seq x y z
N MET A 1 -15.57 12.34 -14.20
CA MET A 1 -14.50 11.63 -13.53
C MET A 1 -13.99 12.45 -12.36
N SER A 2 -13.97 11.86 -11.16
CA SER A 2 -13.56 12.61 -9.97
C SER A 2 -12.05 12.81 -9.93
N THR A 3 -11.62 14.00 -9.48
CA THR A 3 -10.22 14.31 -9.19
C THR A 3 -10.03 14.57 -7.69
N ALA A 4 -11.07 14.34 -6.88
CA ALA A 4 -11.02 14.54 -5.44
C ALA A 4 -10.44 13.30 -4.74
N PRO A 5 -9.82 13.49 -3.55
CA PRO A 5 -9.40 12.34 -2.74
C PRO A 5 -10.57 11.40 -2.46
N SER A 6 -10.30 10.09 -2.49
CA SER A 6 -11.34 9.08 -2.31
C SER A 6 -10.76 7.80 -1.71
N LYS A 7 -11.47 7.21 -0.74
CA LYS A 7 -11.10 5.92 -0.17
C LYS A 7 -11.54 4.74 -1.04
N THR A 8 -12.17 5.00 -2.19
CA THR A 8 -12.62 3.92 -3.09
C THR A 8 -11.46 3.45 -3.96
N LEU A 9 -11.11 2.17 -3.84
CA LEU A 9 -10.10 1.53 -4.66
C LEU A 9 -10.79 0.76 -5.79
N GLU A 10 -10.36 1.03 -7.02
CA GLU A 10 -10.84 0.31 -8.19
C GLU A 10 -9.81 -0.71 -8.64
N THR A 11 -10.27 -1.74 -9.31
CA THR A 11 -9.41 -2.82 -9.80
C THR A 11 -9.72 -3.09 -11.27
N PHE A 12 -8.79 -3.80 -11.92
CA PHE A 12 -9.01 -4.32 -13.26
C PHE A 12 -8.57 -5.79 -13.30
N PRO A 13 -9.09 -6.59 -14.24
CA PRO A 13 -8.74 -8.00 -14.29
C PRO A 13 -7.25 -8.22 -14.52
N ASN A 14 -6.67 -9.15 -13.77
CA ASN A 14 -5.27 -9.54 -13.98
C ASN A 14 -5.12 -10.12 -15.38
N PRO A 15 -4.25 -9.56 -16.24
CA PRO A 15 -4.09 -10.03 -17.62
C PRO A 15 -3.38 -11.37 -17.73
N GLN A 16 -2.74 -11.86 -16.67
CA GLN A 16 -1.98 -13.12 -16.71
C GLN A 16 -2.14 -13.90 -15.40
N PRO A 17 -3.36 -14.41 -15.12
CA PRO A 17 -3.60 -15.11 -13.84
C PRO A 17 -2.93 -16.48 -13.73
N ASP A 18 -2.41 -17.01 -14.84
CA ASP A 18 -1.83 -18.36 -14.88
C ASP A 18 -0.40 -18.41 -14.37
N ARG A 19 0.19 -17.27 -14.04
CA ARG A 19 1.53 -17.23 -13.48
C ARG A 19 1.61 -16.24 -12.32
N ASP A 20 2.54 -16.48 -11.42
CA ASP A 20 2.92 -15.49 -10.44
C ASP A 20 3.89 -14.49 -11.09
N TYR A 21 3.62 -13.22 -10.91
CA TYR A 21 4.56 -12.15 -11.23
C TYR A 21 4.40 -11.07 -10.19
N THR A 22 5.43 -10.27 -10.02
CA THR A 22 5.47 -9.26 -8.96
C THR A 22 5.25 -7.87 -9.54
N ILE A 23 4.35 -7.12 -8.92
CA ILE A 23 4.16 -5.70 -9.22
C ILE A 23 4.79 -4.92 -8.06
N ARG A 24 5.66 -3.97 -8.39
CA ARG A 24 6.29 -3.08 -7.41
C ARG A 24 5.96 -1.64 -7.74
N MET A 25 5.54 -0.90 -6.70
CA MET A 25 5.24 0.52 -6.82
C MET A 25 5.94 1.27 -5.72
N ARG A 26 6.40 2.46 -6.05
CA ARG A 26 6.98 3.39 -5.10
C ARG A 26 6.11 4.64 -5.08
N LEU A 27 5.64 5.01 -3.88
CA LEU A 27 4.75 6.15 -3.69
C LEU A 27 5.44 7.14 -2.74
N PRO A 28 6.21 8.11 -3.27
CA PRO A 28 7.05 8.97 -2.43
C PRO A 28 6.32 10.13 -1.77
N GLU A 29 5.05 10.35 -2.08
CA GLU A 29 4.34 11.55 -1.64
C GLU A 29 3.26 11.28 -0.59
N PHE A 30 3.36 10.18 0.15
CA PHE A 30 2.37 9.90 1.19
C PHE A 30 2.49 10.91 2.32
N THR A 31 1.35 11.44 2.76
CA THR A 31 1.26 12.37 3.87
C THR A 31 0.08 12.01 4.76
N CYS A 32 0.28 12.06 6.07
CA CYS A 32 -0.79 12.04 7.06
C CYS A 32 -0.43 13.00 8.19
N LEU A 33 -1.25 13.09 9.22
CA LEU A 33 -0.99 13.99 10.33
C LEU A 33 -0.59 13.20 11.57
N CYS A 34 0.34 13.74 12.34
CA CYS A 34 0.67 13.19 13.65
C CYS A 34 -0.55 13.41 14.57
N PRO A 35 -1.10 12.35 15.19
CA PRO A 35 -2.28 12.51 16.05
C PRO A 35 -2.00 13.27 17.34
N LYS A 36 -0.73 13.44 17.72
CA LYS A 36 -0.35 14.17 18.92
C LYS A 36 -0.16 15.66 18.66
N THR A 37 0.45 16.03 17.53
CA THR A 37 0.84 17.41 17.25
C THR A 37 0.05 18.05 16.13
N GLY A 38 -0.62 17.26 15.29
CA GLY A 38 -1.28 17.76 14.09
C GLY A 38 -0.33 18.14 12.97
N GLN A 39 0.98 17.93 13.16
CA GLN A 39 1.96 18.22 12.12
C GLN A 39 1.95 17.15 11.03
N PRO A 40 2.27 17.50 9.78
CA PRO A 40 2.31 16.50 8.72
C PRO A 40 3.47 15.52 8.89
N ASP A 41 3.16 14.26 8.68
CA ASP A 41 4.13 13.18 8.54
C ASP A 41 4.23 12.81 7.08
N PHE A 42 5.45 12.58 6.61
CA PHE A 42 5.72 12.22 5.21
C PHE A 42 6.33 10.83 5.17
N ALA A 43 5.97 10.07 4.14
CA ALA A 43 6.52 8.74 3.97
C ALA A 43 6.65 8.40 2.49
N THR A 44 7.62 7.52 2.19
CA THR A 44 7.66 6.81 0.93
C THR A 44 7.08 5.43 1.17
N LEU A 45 6.04 5.08 0.42
CA LEU A 45 5.46 3.75 0.47
C LEU A 45 6.04 2.90 -0.65
N HIS A 46 6.43 1.68 -0.31
CA HIS A 46 6.84 0.67 -1.28
C HIS A 46 5.81 -0.45 -1.21
N LEU A 47 5.08 -0.63 -2.30
CA LEU A 47 4.10 -1.69 -2.42
C LEU A 47 4.65 -2.78 -3.33
N GLU A 48 4.61 -4.01 -2.86
CA GLU A 48 5.01 -5.18 -3.65
C GLU A 48 3.90 -6.21 -3.52
N TYR A 49 3.40 -6.71 -4.66
CA TYR A 49 2.39 -7.76 -4.58
C TYR A 49 2.39 -8.67 -5.79
N VAL A 50 1.88 -9.87 -5.57
CA VAL A 50 1.61 -10.87 -6.60
C VAL A 50 0.09 -10.92 -6.75
N PRO A 51 -0.47 -10.45 -7.87
CA PRO A 51 -1.92 -10.42 -8.04
C PRO A 51 -2.48 -11.81 -8.27
N ASP A 52 -3.72 -12.02 -7.86
CA ASP A 52 -4.49 -13.22 -8.21
C ASP A 52 -5.41 -12.88 -9.38
N ARG A 53 -6.66 -12.52 -9.11
CA ARG A 53 -7.63 -12.24 -10.17
C ARG A 53 -7.69 -10.77 -10.57
N SER A 54 -7.23 -9.88 -9.70
CA SER A 54 -7.40 -8.43 -9.88
C SER A 54 -6.13 -7.67 -9.57
N CYS A 55 -5.90 -6.61 -10.33
CA CYS A 55 -4.83 -5.63 -10.07
C CYS A 55 -5.46 -4.31 -9.63
N VAL A 56 -4.76 -3.56 -8.77
CA VAL A 56 -5.24 -2.24 -8.36
C VAL A 56 -5.08 -1.24 -9.50
N GLU A 57 -6.10 -0.42 -9.71
CA GLU A 57 -6.08 0.62 -10.72
C GLU A 57 -5.36 1.86 -10.18
N LEU A 58 -4.40 2.41 -10.95
CA LEU A 58 -3.45 3.40 -10.45
C LEU A 58 -4.07 4.74 -10.11
N LYS A 59 -5.06 5.20 -10.88
CA LYS A 59 -5.70 6.49 -10.59
C LYS A 59 -6.44 6.42 -9.26
N SER A 60 -7.20 5.37 -9.02
CA SER A 60 -7.90 5.19 -7.77
C SER A 60 -6.93 5.05 -6.60
N LEU A 61 -5.80 4.37 -6.81
CA LEU A 61 -4.76 4.26 -5.79
C LEU A 61 -4.19 5.62 -5.44
N LYS A 62 -3.91 6.46 -6.44
CA LYS A 62 -3.42 7.81 -6.23
C LYS A 62 -4.39 8.63 -5.37
N LEU A 63 -5.68 8.60 -5.70
CA LEU A 63 -6.70 9.34 -4.96
C LEU A 63 -6.89 8.77 -3.54
N TYR A 64 -6.75 7.46 -3.39
CA TYR A 64 -6.81 6.79 -2.10
C TYR A 64 -5.67 7.24 -1.18
N ILE A 65 -4.44 7.21 -1.68
CA ILE A 65 -3.27 7.65 -0.91
C ILE A 65 -3.39 9.13 -0.54
N TRP A 66 -3.85 9.96 -1.46
CA TRP A 66 -4.07 11.37 -1.19
C TRP A 66 -5.11 11.61 -0.09
N SER A 67 -6.08 10.71 0.05
CA SER A 67 -7.16 10.87 1.03
C SER A 67 -6.69 10.89 2.49
N PHE A 68 -5.46 10.45 2.77
CA PHE A 68 -4.92 10.41 4.13
C PHE A 68 -4.27 11.71 4.58
N ARG A 69 -4.08 12.67 3.70
CA ARG A 69 -3.25 13.86 3.96
C ARG A 69 -3.69 14.68 5.17
N ASN A 70 -4.97 14.68 5.50
CA ASN A 70 -5.52 15.44 6.63
C ASN A 70 -6.00 14.53 7.75
N GLU A 71 -5.66 13.25 7.74
CA GLU A 71 -6.08 12.31 8.76
C GLU A 71 -4.97 12.07 9.77
N GLY A 72 -5.33 12.15 11.06
CA GLY A 72 -4.40 11.82 12.13
C GLY A 72 -4.25 10.32 12.26
N ALA A 73 -3.02 9.83 12.19
CA ALA A 73 -2.76 8.40 12.30
C ALA A 73 -1.33 8.15 12.76
N PHE A 74 -1.16 7.18 13.67
CA PHE A 74 0.17 6.67 13.99
C PHE A 74 0.70 5.86 12.81
N HIS A 75 2.04 5.83 12.67
CA HIS A 75 2.72 5.16 11.54
C HIS A 75 2.28 3.71 11.39
N GLU A 76 2.22 2.98 12.51
CA GLU A 76 1.86 1.57 12.52
C GLU A 76 0.41 1.35 12.10
N ALA A 77 -0.49 2.20 12.58
CA ALA A 77 -1.92 2.08 12.29
C ALA A 77 -2.22 2.36 10.82
N VAL A 78 -1.66 3.44 10.26
CA VAL A 78 -1.97 3.81 8.88
C VAL A 78 -1.36 2.81 7.89
N THR A 79 -0.16 2.29 8.16
CA THR A 79 0.46 1.29 7.30
C THR A 79 -0.39 0.02 7.24
N ASN A 80 -0.84 -0.47 8.38
CA ASN A 80 -1.69 -1.67 8.43
C ASN A 80 -3.04 -1.43 7.78
N ARG A 81 -3.63 -0.25 7.97
CA ARG A 81 -4.90 0.09 7.33
C ARG A 81 -4.79 0.09 5.80
N ILE A 82 -3.73 0.69 5.27
CA ILE A 82 -3.54 0.72 3.81
C ILE A 82 -3.37 -0.69 3.27
N LEU A 83 -2.59 -1.53 3.95
CA LEU A 83 -2.45 -2.92 3.54
C LEU A 83 -3.81 -3.63 3.54
N ASP A 84 -4.58 -3.49 4.62
CA ASP A 84 -5.87 -4.16 4.73
C ASP A 84 -6.85 -3.71 3.64
N ASP A 85 -6.89 -2.41 3.33
CA ASP A 85 -7.76 -1.88 2.29
C ASP A 85 -7.37 -2.42 0.91
N LEU A 86 -6.07 -2.48 0.61
CA LEU A 86 -5.57 -3.00 -0.65
C LEU A 86 -5.82 -4.51 -0.78
N VAL A 87 -5.65 -5.26 0.31
CA VAL A 87 -5.94 -6.70 0.34
C VAL A 87 -7.42 -6.93 0.11
N ALA A 88 -8.29 -6.15 0.75
CA ALA A 88 -9.74 -6.28 0.57
C ALA A 88 -10.15 -5.99 -0.88
N ALA A 89 -9.50 -5.02 -1.53
CA ALA A 89 -9.82 -4.65 -2.90
C ALA A 89 -9.32 -5.64 -3.94
N THR A 90 -8.13 -6.21 -3.75
CA THR A 90 -7.46 -7.02 -4.78
C THR A 90 -7.40 -8.52 -4.48
N ALA A 91 -7.57 -8.93 -3.23
CA ALA A 91 -7.42 -10.33 -2.78
C ALA A 91 -6.15 -10.98 -3.38
N PRO A 92 -4.96 -10.41 -3.12
CA PRO A 92 -3.73 -10.85 -3.78
C PRO A 92 -3.23 -12.18 -3.23
N ARG A 93 -2.35 -12.84 -3.98
CA ARG A 93 -1.64 -14.03 -3.49
C ARG A 93 -0.62 -13.65 -2.43
N PHE A 94 0.02 -12.50 -2.61
CA PHE A 94 0.99 -11.93 -1.68
C PHE A 94 0.94 -10.41 -1.79
N MET A 95 1.10 -9.72 -0.66
CA MET A 95 1.25 -8.26 -0.65
C MET A 95 2.12 -7.83 0.52
N ARG A 96 3.07 -6.95 0.24
CA ARG A 96 3.90 -6.32 1.27
C ARG A 96 3.86 -4.83 1.08
N LEU A 97 3.59 -4.13 2.17
CA LEU A 97 3.66 -2.67 2.20
C LEU A 97 4.77 -2.26 3.17
N THR A 98 5.74 -1.51 2.66
CA THR A 98 6.81 -0.94 3.45
C THR A 98 6.64 0.57 3.45
N ALA A 99 6.46 1.15 4.63
CA ALA A 99 6.31 2.59 4.80
C ALA A 99 7.55 3.15 5.47
N GLU A 100 8.31 3.95 4.73
CA GLU A 100 9.53 4.61 5.24
C GLU A 100 9.17 6.05 5.57
N PHE A 101 8.99 6.33 6.86
CA PHE A 101 8.62 7.66 7.33
C PHE A 101 9.85 8.54 7.48
N GLY A 102 9.69 9.82 7.17
CA GLY A 102 10.74 10.82 7.34
C GLY A 102 11.10 10.96 8.82
N VAL A 103 12.33 11.45 9.07
CA VAL A 103 12.84 11.59 10.42
C VAL A 103 11.98 12.54 11.25
N ARG A 104 11.73 12.15 12.50
CA ARG A 104 11.02 12.98 13.48
C ARG A 104 11.71 12.83 14.82
N GLY A 105 12.20 13.96 15.35
CA GLY A 105 12.95 13.95 16.61
C GLY A 105 14.20 13.09 16.55
N GLY A 106 14.84 12.99 15.40
CA GLY A 106 16.02 12.13 15.20
C GLY A 106 15.70 10.66 14.99
N ILE A 107 14.41 10.28 14.92
CA ILE A 107 14.00 8.88 14.76
C ILE A 107 13.50 8.65 13.33
N TRP A 108 14.07 7.63 12.67
CA TRP A 108 13.61 7.12 11.38
C TRP A 108 12.78 5.87 11.64
N THR A 109 11.54 5.82 11.13
CA THR A 109 10.65 4.69 11.36
C THR A 109 10.29 4.04 10.05
N THR A 110 10.49 2.72 9.95
CA THR A 110 10.03 1.92 8.83
C THR A 110 9.06 0.88 9.36
N VAL A 111 7.86 0.82 8.76
CA VAL A 111 6.85 -0.17 9.12
C VAL A 111 6.64 -1.08 7.92
N VAL A 112 6.75 -2.39 8.14
CA VAL A 112 6.55 -3.41 7.10
C VAL A 112 5.41 -4.32 7.51
N ALA A 113 4.40 -4.42 6.65
CA ALA A 113 3.25 -5.30 6.88
C ALA A 113 3.03 -6.19 5.66
N GLU A 114 2.72 -7.46 5.89
CA GLU A 114 2.56 -8.45 4.81
C GLU A 114 1.24 -9.18 4.93
N HIS A 115 0.75 -9.63 3.76
CA HIS A 115 -0.37 -10.54 3.64
C HIS A 115 0.00 -11.67 2.69
N ARG A 116 -0.37 -12.89 3.04
CA ARG A 116 -0.21 -14.08 2.17
C ARG A 116 -1.55 -14.79 2.09
N ALA A 117 -1.98 -15.11 0.86
CA ALA A 117 -3.15 -15.96 0.69
C ALA A 117 -2.92 -17.33 1.30
N ALA A 118 -3.97 -17.95 1.84
CA ALA A 118 -3.86 -19.27 2.47
C ALA A 118 -3.29 -20.28 1.48
N GLY A 119 -2.23 -21.00 1.90
CA GLY A 119 -1.60 -22.04 1.10
C GLY A 119 -0.70 -21.54 -0.02
N TRP A 120 -0.54 -20.22 -0.19
CA TRP A 120 0.34 -19.70 -1.24
C TRP A 120 1.80 -19.75 -0.81
N CYS A 121 2.65 -20.21 -1.74
CA CYS A 121 4.11 -20.14 -1.62
C CYS A 121 4.65 -19.50 -2.90
N ALA A 122 5.76 -18.75 -2.77
CA ALA A 122 6.37 -18.12 -3.93
C ALA A 122 6.76 -19.17 -4.97
N ALA A 123 6.34 -18.96 -6.23
CA ALA A 123 6.73 -19.82 -7.33
C ALA A 123 8.23 -19.63 -7.64
N PRO A 124 8.90 -20.64 -8.23
CA PRO A 124 10.25 -20.44 -8.72
C PRO A 124 10.34 -19.24 -9.67
N GLY A 125 11.30 -18.38 -9.46
CA GLY A 125 11.49 -17.18 -10.26
C GLY A 125 10.80 -15.93 -9.72
N VAL A 126 9.92 -16.05 -8.70
CA VAL A 126 9.37 -14.86 -8.01
C VAL A 126 10.39 -14.39 -6.99
N THR A 127 10.79 -13.14 -7.12
CA THR A 127 11.72 -12.51 -6.17
C THR A 127 10.95 -11.59 -5.24
N LEU A 128 10.99 -11.89 -3.95
CA LEU A 128 10.42 -11.06 -2.90
C LEU A 128 11.56 -10.27 -2.25
N SER A 129 11.42 -8.95 -2.23
CA SER A 129 12.44 -8.07 -1.65
C SER A 129 12.23 -7.79 -0.17
#